data_438233cbda7dc156eb864bee83ba5ac5
#
_entry.id   438233cbda7dc156eb864bee83ba5ac5
#
_cell.length_a   1.000
_cell.length_b   1.000
_cell.length_c   1.000
_cell.angle_alpha   90.00
_cell.angle_beta   90.00
_cell.angle_gamma   90.00
#
_symmetry.space_group_name_H-M   'P 1'
#
loop_
_entity.id
_entity.type
_entity.pdbx_description
1 polymer ?
#
loop_
_entity_poly.entity_id
_entity_poly.type
_entity_poly.pdbx_seq_one_letter_code
_entity_poly.pdbx_strand_id
1 'polypeptide(L)'
;MGKVIGIDLGTTNSCVAVMEGGEPVVIPNSEGSRTTPSMVAFTEGGERLVGQIAKRQAITNPEATVYGVKRLIGRKYRTEEVQRSLALLPYHVLEHENGDAWVEVRGRKMAPAEISAQVLARMKQTAEDYIGEPVSDAVITVPAYFDDAQDRKSTRLNSSHLGIS
;
A
#
# COMPACT_ATOMS: atom_id res chain seq x y z
N MET A 1 17.99 13.45 -14.74
CA MET A 1 16.80 13.87 -14.00
C MET A 1 15.76 12.78 -14.03
N GLY A 2 15.23 12.39 -12.88
CA GLY A 2 14.23 11.32 -12.81
C GLY A 2 12.85 11.77 -13.29
N LYS A 3 12.00 10.81 -13.55
CA LYS A 3 10.63 11.05 -13.98
C LYS A 3 9.69 11.26 -12.80
N VAL A 4 8.58 11.94 -13.07
CA VAL A 4 7.50 12.12 -12.09
C VAL A 4 6.38 11.15 -12.44
N ILE A 5 5.88 10.42 -11.45
CA ILE A 5 4.79 9.47 -11.63
C ILE A 5 3.61 9.84 -10.75
N GLY A 6 2.43 9.33 -11.12
CA GLY A 6 1.25 9.42 -10.27
C GLY A 6 0.88 8.05 -9.76
N ILE A 7 0.56 7.93 -8.49
CA ILE A 7 0.12 6.68 -7.88
C ILE A 7 -1.25 6.88 -7.27
N ASP A 8 -2.19 6.01 -7.65
CA ASP A 8 -3.49 5.93 -7.01
C ASP A 8 -3.45 4.70 -6.10
N LEU A 9 -3.31 4.95 -4.80
CA LEU A 9 -3.24 3.89 -3.80
C LEU A 9 -4.66 3.59 -3.33
N GLY A 10 -5.32 2.65 -4.01
CA GLY A 10 -6.69 2.28 -3.68
C GLY A 10 -6.79 1.25 -2.58
N THR A 11 -7.98 1.11 -2.00
CA THR A 11 -8.25 0.13 -0.95
C THR A 11 -8.07 -1.30 -1.47
N THR A 12 -8.55 -1.55 -2.67
CA THR A 12 -8.54 -2.89 -3.28
C THR A 12 -7.42 -3.03 -4.31
N ASN A 13 -7.26 -2.03 -5.17
CA ASN A 13 -6.26 -2.04 -6.24
C ASN A 13 -5.55 -0.71 -6.31
N SER A 14 -4.30 -0.74 -6.76
CA SER A 14 -3.51 0.45 -6.97
C SER A 14 -3.07 0.51 -8.43
N CYS A 15 -2.78 1.71 -8.92
CA CYS A 15 -2.23 1.87 -10.25
C CYS A 15 -1.21 3.00 -10.26
N VAL A 16 -0.36 2.99 -11.29
CA VAL A 16 0.68 4.00 -11.46
C VAL A 16 0.65 4.51 -12.89
N ALA A 17 0.88 5.80 -13.07
CA ALA A 17 0.88 6.43 -14.37
C ALA A 17 2.09 7.36 -14.51
N VAL A 18 2.50 7.58 -15.77
CA VAL A 18 3.56 8.52 -16.11
C VAL A 18 3.02 9.47 -17.16
N MET A 19 3.54 10.70 -17.21
CA MET A 19 3.18 11.64 -18.25
C MET A 19 3.95 11.35 -19.51
N GLU A 20 3.25 11.09 -20.61
CA GLU A 20 3.84 10.91 -21.93
C GLU A 20 3.11 11.80 -22.92
N GLY A 21 3.84 12.64 -23.61
CA GLY A 21 3.25 13.55 -24.59
C GLY A 21 2.17 14.48 -24.02
N GLY A 22 2.29 14.86 -22.75
CA GLY A 22 1.34 15.75 -22.11
C GLY A 22 0.11 15.05 -21.52
N GLU A 23 0.04 13.73 -21.63
CA GLU A 23 -1.10 12.97 -21.12
C GLU A 23 -0.64 11.87 -20.14
N PRO A 24 -1.46 11.56 -19.12
CA PRO A 24 -1.13 10.46 -18.22
C PRO A 24 -1.35 9.12 -18.92
N VAL A 25 -0.37 8.24 -18.78
CA VAL A 25 -0.43 6.89 -19.34
C VAL A 25 -0.28 5.91 -18.19
N VAL A 26 -1.28 5.06 -17.98
CA VAL A 26 -1.24 4.04 -16.93
C VAL A 26 -0.25 2.95 -17.31
N ILE A 27 0.66 2.66 -16.42
CA ILE A 27 1.75 1.70 -16.65
C ILE A 27 1.29 0.29 -16.31
N PRO A 28 1.43 -0.69 -17.24
CA PRO A 28 1.14 -2.07 -16.90
C PRO A 28 2.24 -2.65 -16.00
N ASN A 29 1.84 -3.55 -15.12
CA ASN A 29 2.78 -4.24 -14.24
C ASN A 29 3.43 -5.42 -15.01
N SER A 30 4.31 -6.17 -14.33
CA SER A 30 5.03 -7.28 -14.94
C SER A 30 4.12 -8.40 -15.45
N GLU A 31 2.87 -8.41 -15.03
CA GLU A 31 1.89 -9.41 -15.46
C GLU A 31 0.97 -8.86 -16.56
N GLY A 32 1.25 -7.66 -17.05
CA GLY A 32 0.46 -7.03 -18.11
C GLY A 32 -0.81 -6.35 -17.63
N SER A 33 -1.07 -6.31 -16.33
CA SER A 33 -2.26 -5.66 -15.80
C SER A 33 -1.98 -4.19 -15.50
N ARG A 34 -2.97 -3.33 -15.69
CA ARG A 34 -2.89 -1.91 -15.38
C ARG A 34 -3.18 -1.60 -13.92
N THR A 35 -3.69 -2.58 -13.19
CA THR A 35 -3.92 -2.45 -11.75
C THR A 35 -3.15 -3.53 -11.02
N THR A 36 -2.74 -3.21 -9.81
CA THR A 36 -2.03 -4.14 -8.92
C THR A 36 -2.83 -4.25 -7.64
N PRO A 37 -3.21 -5.46 -7.21
CA PRO A 37 -3.91 -5.60 -5.93
C PRO A 37 -3.14 -4.97 -4.79
N SER A 38 -3.83 -4.20 -3.96
CA SER A 38 -3.25 -3.55 -2.78
C SER A 38 -3.12 -4.57 -1.65
N MET A 39 -2.37 -5.63 -1.91
CA MET A 39 -2.24 -6.78 -1.00
C MET A 39 -0.77 -7.09 -0.77
N VAL A 40 -0.45 -7.46 0.47
CA VAL A 40 0.89 -7.86 0.85
C VAL A 40 0.79 -9.16 1.63
N ALA A 41 1.52 -10.17 1.20
CA ALA A 41 1.56 -11.45 1.88
C ALA A 41 2.95 -11.71 2.45
N PHE A 42 2.99 -12.41 3.57
CA PHE A 42 4.25 -12.73 4.26
C PHE A 42 4.41 -14.24 4.28
N THR A 43 5.48 -14.73 3.69
CA THR A 43 5.75 -16.16 3.65
C THR A 43 6.39 -16.62 4.97
N GLU A 44 6.42 -17.94 5.19
CA GLU A 44 7.09 -18.52 6.37
C GLU A 44 8.58 -18.18 6.39
N GLY A 45 9.18 -18.02 5.21
CA GLY A 45 10.59 -17.66 5.10
C GLY A 45 10.88 -16.18 5.29
N GLY A 46 9.85 -15.36 5.55
CA GLY A 46 10.01 -13.93 5.78
C GLY A 46 9.97 -13.08 4.52
N GLU A 47 9.68 -13.67 3.37
CA GLU A 47 9.53 -12.90 2.14
C GLU A 47 8.23 -12.11 2.14
N ARG A 48 8.27 -10.96 1.50
CA ARG A 48 7.08 -10.11 1.32
C ARG A 48 6.68 -10.18 -0.15
N LEU A 49 5.44 -10.60 -0.39
CA LEU A 49 4.88 -10.68 -1.73
C LEU A 49 3.85 -9.57 -1.86
N VAL A 50 3.88 -8.84 -2.97
CA VAL A 50 3.01 -7.69 -3.17
C VAL A 50 2.25 -7.84 -4.48
N GLY A 51 0.96 -7.51 -4.45
CA GLY A 51 0.13 -7.47 -5.64
C GLY A 51 -0.51 -8.81 -5.98
N GLN A 52 -0.54 -9.16 -7.27
CA GLN A 52 -1.24 -10.34 -7.74
C GLN A 52 -0.71 -11.64 -7.12
N ILE A 53 0.58 -11.73 -6.91
CA ILE A 53 1.18 -12.91 -6.29
C ILE A 53 0.70 -13.09 -4.84
N ALA A 54 0.50 -11.97 -4.13
CA ALA A 54 -0.06 -12.00 -2.78
C ALA A 54 -1.52 -12.44 -2.84
N LYS A 55 -2.28 -11.93 -3.79
CA LYS A 55 -3.69 -12.26 -3.95
C LYS A 55 -3.89 -13.75 -4.25
N ARG A 56 -3.03 -14.32 -5.09
CA ARG A 56 -3.13 -15.73 -5.47
C ARG A 56 -3.02 -16.67 -4.29
N GLN A 57 -2.23 -16.32 -3.29
CA GLN A 57 -2.06 -17.18 -2.13
C GLN A 57 -2.97 -16.83 -0.94
N ALA A 58 -3.86 -15.85 -1.12
CA ALA A 58 -4.75 -15.46 -0.03
C ALA A 58 -5.63 -16.60 0.47
N ILE A 59 -6.00 -17.52 -0.42
CA ILE A 59 -6.82 -18.68 -0.07
C ILE A 59 -6.05 -19.66 0.82
N THR A 60 -4.78 -19.88 0.52
CA THR A 60 -3.95 -20.84 1.26
C THR A 60 -3.19 -20.22 2.43
N ASN A 61 -3.10 -18.88 2.46
CA ASN A 61 -2.35 -18.16 3.51
C ASN A 61 -3.12 -16.91 3.96
N PRO A 62 -4.41 -17.07 4.36
CA PRO A 62 -5.24 -15.90 4.66
C PRO A 62 -4.77 -15.10 5.86
N GLU A 63 -4.23 -15.75 6.89
CA GLU A 63 -3.81 -15.07 8.11
C GLU A 63 -2.58 -14.19 7.90
N ALA A 64 -1.80 -14.45 6.87
CA ALA A 64 -0.60 -13.69 6.57
C ALA A 64 -0.69 -12.92 5.26
N THR A 65 -1.91 -12.69 4.75
CA THR A 65 -2.16 -11.88 3.56
C THR A 65 -2.98 -10.67 3.96
N VAL A 66 -2.35 -9.51 3.94
CA VAL A 66 -2.96 -8.26 4.42
C VAL A 66 -3.48 -7.43 3.26
N TYR A 67 -4.72 -6.98 3.37
CA TYR A 67 -5.35 -6.12 2.37
C TYR A 67 -6.32 -5.16 3.07
N GLY A 68 -6.78 -4.17 2.33
CA GLY A 68 -7.75 -3.20 2.87
C GLY A 68 -7.19 -2.30 3.96
N VAL A 69 -5.87 -2.17 4.05
CA VAL A 69 -5.23 -1.40 5.13
C VAL A 69 -5.56 0.08 5.07
N LYS A 70 -5.98 0.57 3.90
CA LYS A 70 -6.39 1.97 3.77
C LYS A 70 -7.55 2.30 4.72
N ARG A 71 -8.33 1.30 5.10
CA ARG A 71 -9.41 1.45 6.07
C ARG A 71 -8.92 1.54 7.50
N LEU A 72 -7.66 1.16 7.75
CA LEU A 72 -7.06 1.14 9.08
C LEU A 72 -6.09 2.29 9.32
N ILE A 73 -5.48 2.81 8.24
CA ILE A 73 -4.46 3.86 8.33
C ILE A 73 -5.01 5.07 9.08
N GLY A 74 -4.29 5.48 10.12
CA GLY A 74 -4.62 6.66 10.89
C GLY A 74 -5.83 6.53 11.79
N ARG A 75 -6.40 5.34 11.89
CA ARG A 75 -7.59 5.12 12.71
C ARG A 75 -7.23 4.48 14.05
N LYS A 76 -8.00 4.83 15.06
CA LYS A 76 -7.86 4.21 16.37
C LYS A 76 -8.56 2.85 16.37
N TYR A 77 -7.96 1.88 17.05
CA TYR A 77 -8.48 0.52 17.12
C TYR A 77 -9.94 0.47 17.60
N ARG A 78 -10.30 1.31 18.57
CA ARG A 78 -11.62 1.28 19.21
C ARG A 78 -12.71 2.02 18.44
N THR A 79 -12.37 2.59 17.28
CA THR A 79 -13.40 3.25 16.47
C THR A 79 -14.39 2.22 15.92
N GLU A 80 -15.60 2.67 15.68
CA GLU A 80 -16.65 1.81 15.16
C GLU A 80 -16.29 1.21 13.81
N GLU A 81 -15.66 1.99 12.95
CA GLU A 81 -15.25 1.55 11.61
C GLU A 81 -14.25 0.39 11.69
N VAL A 82 -13.27 0.49 12.58
CA VAL A 82 -12.28 -0.56 12.74
C VAL A 82 -12.93 -1.80 13.33
N GLN A 83 -13.76 -1.63 14.36
CA GLN A 83 -14.42 -2.76 15.02
C GLN A 83 -15.32 -3.53 14.05
N ARG A 84 -16.02 -2.83 13.17
CA ARG A 84 -16.82 -3.48 12.13
C ARG A 84 -15.97 -4.29 11.16
N SER A 85 -14.80 -3.77 10.84
CA SER A 85 -13.88 -4.43 9.91
C SER A 85 -13.31 -5.72 10.45
N LEU A 86 -13.13 -5.82 11.77
CA LEU A 86 -12.49 -7.00 12.39
C LEU A 86 -13.19 -8.31 12.05
N ALA A 87 -14.51 -8.29 11.94
CA ALA A 87 -15.28 -9.49 11.64
C ALA A 87 -15.07 -9.99 10.21
N LEU A 88 -14.58 -9.12 9.32
CA LEU A 88 -14.43 -9.41 7.90
C LEU A 88 -12.99 -9.71 7.50
N LEU A 89 -12.04 -9.40 8.37
CA LEU A 89 -10.62 -9.53 8.03
C LEU A 89 -10.05 -10.87 8.52
N PRO A 90 -9.37 -11.63 7.66
CA PRO A 90 -8.80 -12.91 8.05
C PRO A 90 -7.48 -12.78 8.82
N TYR A 91 -6.84 -11.61 8.77
CA TYR A 91 -5.61 -11.36 9.50
C TYR A 91 -5.91 -10.64 10.82
N HIS A 92 -4.96 -10.68 11.73
CA HIS A 92 -5.14 -10.14 13.08
C HIS A 92 -4.87 -8.62 13.12
N VAL A 93 -5.82 -7.88 13.67
CA VAL A 93 -5.70 -6.44 13.92
C VAL A 93 -5.69 -6.25 15.44
N LEU A 94 -4.77 -5.45 15.93
CA LEU A 94 -4.62 -5.22 17.36
C LEU A 94 -4.53 -3.73 17.68
N GLU A 95 -4.62 -3.42 18.97
CA GLU A 95 -4.46 -2.05 19.46
C GLU A 95 -3.00 -1.83 19.83
N HIS A 96 -2.39 -0.82 19.22
CA HIS A 96 -1.03 -0.40 19.56
C HIS A 96 -1.06 0.42 20.87
N GLU A 97 0.09 0.62 21.49
CA GLU A 97 0.21 1.36 22.74
C GLU A 97 -0.45 2.74 22.73
N ASN A 98 -0.39 3.43 21.59
CA ASN A 98 -1.01 4.76 21.45
C ASN A 98 -2.50 4.69 21.07
N GLY A 99 -3.07 3.50 20.96
CA GLY A 99 -4.46 3.29 20.60
C GLY A 99 -4.73 3.11 19.11
N ASP A 100 -3.72 3.23 18.27
CA ASP A 100 -3.89 3.05 16.82
C ASP A 100 -4.16 1.58 16.47
N ALA A 101 -4.90 1.37 15.37
CA ALA A 101 -5.10 0.03 14.83
C ALA A 101 -3.82 -0.40 14.12
N TRP A 102 -3.28 -1.55 14.51
CA TRP A 102 -2.10 -2.16 13.91
C TRP A 102 -2.44 -3.56 13.45
N VAL A 103 -1.59 -4.14 12.60
CA VAL A 103 -1.76 -5.51 12.15
C VAL A 103 -0.66 -6.38 12.73
N GLU A 104 -0.98 -7.66 12.94
CA GLU A 104 0.00 -8.65 13.40
C GLU A 104 0.03 -9.79 12.40
N VAL A 105 1.22 -10.07 11.87
CA VAL A 105 1.41 -11.13 10.88
C VAL A 105 2.63 -11.94 11.31
N ARG A 106 2.44 -13.23 11.49
CA ARG A 106 3.51 -14.17 11.87
C ARG A 106 4.31 -13.67 13.07
N GLY A 107 3.58 -13.12 14.06
CA GLY A 107 4.19 -12.64 15.29
C GLY A 107 4.82 -11.25 15.20
N ARG A 108 4.76 -10.60 14.04
CA ARG A 108 5.28 -9.25 13.86
C ARG A 108 4.16 -8.25 13.86
N LYS A 109 4.32 -7.20 14.65
CA LYS A 109 3.34 -6.11 14.75
C LYS A 109 3.78 -4.97 13.84
N MET A 110 2.87 -4.52 13.00
CA MET A 110 3.17 -3.49 12.00
C MET A 110 2.06 -2.46 11.92
N ALA A 111 2.46 -1.20 11.69
CA ALA A 111 1.48 -0.16 11.39
C ALA A 111 0.90 -0.39 10.00
N PRO A 112 -0.39 -0.07 9.77
CA PRO A 112 -0.96 -0.18 8.42
C PRO A 112 -0.18 0.59 7.36
N ALA A 113 0.43 1.72 7.76
CA ALA A 113 1.25 2.52 6.84
C ALA A 113 2.46 1.75 6.32
N GLU A 114 3.00 0.81 7.09
CA GLU A 114 4.11 -0.02 6.65
C GLU A 114 3.68 -0.98 5.54
N ILE A 115 2.44 -1.46 5.60
CA ILE A 115 1.88 -2.31 4.56
C ILE A 115 1.68 -1.49 3.28
N SER A 116 1.11 -0.29 3.41
CA SER A 116 0.95 0.61 2.26
C SER A 116 2.28 0.97 1.62
N ALA A 117 3.33 1.13 2.42
CA ALA A 117 4.67 1.41 1.93
C ALA A 117 5.20 0.29 1.03
N GLN A 118 4.85 -0.97 1.33
CA GLN A 118 5.23 -2.10 0.49
C GLN A 118 4.55 -2.02 -0.88
N VAL A 119 3.28 -1.63 -0.91
CA VAL A 119 2.54 -1.46 -2.16
C VAL A 119 3.13 -0.31 -2.96
N LEU A 120 3.44 0.81 -2.30
CA LEU A 120 4.05 1.97 -2.96
C LEU A 120 5.41 1.64 -3.56
N ALA A 121 6.22 0.87 -2.83
CA ALA A 121 7.53 0.44 -3.33
C ALA A 121 7.38 -0.41 -4.60
N ARG A 122 6.36 -1.26 -4.63
CA ARG A 122 6.07 -2.08 -5.83
C ARG A 122 5.63 -1.20 -6.99
N MET A 123 4.81 -0.18 -6.73
CA MET A 123 4.36 0.75 -7.77
C MET A 123 5.55 1.52 -8.34
N LYS A 124 6.45 1.96 -7.49
CA LYS A 124 7.67 2.64 -7.92
C LYS A 124 8.51 1.72 -8.80
N GLN A 125 8.70 0.48 -8.38
CA GLN A 125 9.49 -0.49 -9.15
C GLN A 125 8.85 -0.75 -10.51
N THR A 126 7.54 -0.90 -10.56
CA THR A 126 6.79 -1.08 -11.80
C THR A 126 7.04 0.08 -12.75
N ALA A 127 7.02 1.30 -12.23
CA ALA A 127 7.26 2.49 -13.04
C ALA A 127 8.69 2.53 -13.55
N GLU A 128 9.65 2.24 -12.69
CA GLU A 128 11.07 2.26 -13.08
C GLU A 128 11.39 1.21 -14.14
N ASP A 129 10.79 0.03 -14.02
CA ASP A 129 10.97 -1.04 -15.00
C ASP A 129 10.40 -0.64 -16.36
N TYR A 130 9.26 0.03 -16.37
CA TYR A 130 8.60 0.47 -17.59
C TYR A 130 9.37 1.61 -18.25
N ILE A 131 9.75 2.61 -17.48
CA ILE A 131 10.41 3.82 -17.96
C ILE A 131 11.88 3.55 -18.32
N GLY A 132 12.52 2.64 -17.59
CA GLY A 132 13.93 2.32 -17.79
C GLY A 132 14.88 3.29 -17.11
N GLU A 133 14.38 4.11 -16.19
CA GLU A 133 15.20 5.04 -15.44
C GLU A 133 14.60 5.28 -14.05
N PRO A 134 15.38 5.81 -13.09
CA PRO A 134 14.89 6.05 -11.73
C PRO A 134 13.76 7.07 -11.69
N VAL A 135 12.82 6.85 -10.76
CA VAL A 135 11.75 7.78 -10.47
C VAL A 135 12.19 8.71 -9.36
N SER A 136 12.12 10.02 -9.58
CA SER A 136 12.53 11.02 -8.60
C SER A 136 11.38 11.51 -7.72
N ASP A 137 10.19 11.61 -8.30
CA ASP A 137 9.03 12.19 -7.62
C ASP A 137 7.76 11.43 -7.91
N ALA A 138 6.84 11.43 -6.97
CA ALA A 138 5.53 10.83 -7.15
C ALA A 138 4.45 11.69 -6.53
N VAL A 139 3.31 11.77 -7.23
CA VAL A 139 2.08 12.37 -6.70
C VAL A 139 1.19 11.21 -6.28
N ILE A 140 0.81 11.18 -5.02
CA ILE A 140 0.05 10.06 -4.47
C ILE A 140 -1.33 10.53 -4.03
N THR A 141 -2.36 9.82 -4.47
CA THR A 141 -3.74 10.12 -4.10
C THR A 141 -4.02 9.64 -2.69
N VAL A 142 -4.59 10.50 -1.85
CA VAL A 142 -4.98 10.16 -0.49
C VAL A 142 -6.49 10.30 -0.33
N PRO A 143 -7.11 9.51 0.58
CA PRO A 143 -8.56 9.60 0.79
C PRO A 143 -8.97 10.96 1.36
N ALA A 144 -10.14 11.43 0.93
CA ALA A 144 -10.67 12.71 1.38
C ALA A 144 -11.05 12.71 2.87
N TYR A 145 -11.25 11.54 3.47
CA TYR A 145 -11.59 11.44 4.89
C TYR A 145 -10.38 11.51 5.83
N PHE A 146 -9.17 11.57 5.29
CA PHE A 146 -7.98 11.76 6.11
C PHE A 146 -7.99 13.18 6.67
N ASP A 147 -7.61 13.32 7.95
CA ASP A 147 -7.39 14.64 8.52
C ASP A 147 -5.99 15.14 8.13
N ASP A 148 -5.69 16.42 8.46
CA ASP A 148 -4.41 17.02 8.10
C ASP A 148 -3.20 16.25 8.64
N ALA A 149 -3.30 15.73 9.84
CA ALA A 149 -2.21 14.97 10.44
C ALA A 149 -1.98 13.66 9.70
N GLN A 150 -3.07 12.99 9.32
CA GLN A 150 -2.99 11.75 8.56
C GLN A 150 -2.42 11.99 7.17
N ASP A 151 -2.86 13.06 6.51
CA ASP A 151 -2.34 13.45 5.21
C ASP A 151 -0.84 13.73 5.26
N ARG A 152 -0.41 14.50 6.24
CA ARG A 152 1.01 14.82 6.38
C ARG A 152 1.85 13.59 6.69
N LYS A 153 1.35 12.71 7.54
CA LYS A 153 2.04 11.47 7.89
C LYS A 153 2.16 10.56 6.68
N SER A 154 1.09 10.41 5.93
CA SER A 154 1.04 9.58 4.74
C SER A 154 1.98 10.13 3.65
N THR A 155 1.95 11.44 3.42
CA THR A 155 2.80 12.10 2.45
C THR A 155 4.28 11.96 2.82
N ARG A 156 4.60 12.15 4.09
CA ARG A 156 5.97 12.02 4.58
C ARG A 156 6.50 10.60 4.40
N LEU A 157 5.69 9.62 4.72
CA LEU A 157 6.07 8.22 4.57
C LEU A 157 6.32 7.90 3.10
N ASN A 158 5.43 8.34 2.22
CA ASN A 158 5.54 8.13 0.80
C ASN A 158 6.80 8.79 0.25
N SER A 159 7.05 10.03 0.64
CA SER A 159 8.25 10.75 0.24
C SER A 159 9.52 9.99 0.62
N SER A 160 9.56 9.46 1.84
CA SER A 160 10.71 8.70 2.33
C SER A 160 10.93 7.45 1.49
N HIS A 161 9.87 6.69 1.22
CA HIS A 161 9.98 5.44 0.46
C HIS A 161 10.25 5.65 -1.01
N LEU A 162 9.72 6.72 -1.59
CA LEU A 162 9.87 7.00 -3.01
C LEU A 162 11.05 7.91 -3.32
N GLY A 163 11.75 8.38 -2.31
CA GLY A 163 12.86 9.31 -2.50
C GLY A 163 12.41 10.72 -2.78
N ILE A 164 11.17 11.07 -2.45
CA ILE A 164 10.63 12.41 -2.59
C ILE A 164 11.01 13.22 -1.33
N SER A 165 11.56 14.37 -1.52
CA SER A 165 11.97 15.23 -0.41
C SER A 165 10.88 16.22 0.01
#